data_fc88ad4816629f2ef7716c28e8b8c7d3
#
_entry.id   fc88ad4816629f2ef7716c28e8b8c7d3
#
_cell.length_a   1.000
_cell.length_b   1.000
_cell.length_c   1.000
_cell.angle_alpha   90.00
_cell.angle_beta   90.00
_cell.angle_gamma   90.00
#
_symmetry.space_group_name_H-M   'P 1'
#
loop_
_entity.id
_entity.type
_entity.pdbx_description
1 polymer ?
#
loop_
_entity_poly.entity_id
_entity_poly.type
_entity_poly.pdbx_seq_one_letter_code
_entity_poly.pdbx_strand_id
1 'polypeptide(L)'
;GIDYFMTTKLAWNEFNKVPYDTMNWEGIDGSEVFTHMITTLGVGQPETSFFTTYNGMLHPDAIMGGWDRYQNKDINNDILISYGYGDGGGGPTRRMLETSKRMEKGIKGVPKVRQAFARTYFDELHEKVKDSKRLPTWIGELYFEFHRGTYTSMARNKRGNRKSEYAMMELELLSVLAENAGKAYPTEELNRMWEMILTNQFHDILPGSSIHEVYEQTKKEYAEIAETSAKLIGERMEALCGTKDESV
;
A
#
# COMPACT_ATOMS: atom_id res chain seq x y z
N GLY A 1 6.67 2.78 11.65
CA GLY A 1 5.66 3.53 10.96
C GLY A 1 5.88 3.56 9.46
N ILE A 2 4.98 4.21 8.78
CA ILE A 2 5.06 4.50 7.34
C ILE A 2 5.40 5.97 7.22
N ASP A 3 6.52 6.31 6.56
CA ASP A 3 6.98 7.69 6.44
C ASP A 3 6.39 8.38 5.19
N TYR A 4 6.21 7.62 4.11
CA TYR A 4 5.84 8.14 2.79
C TYR A 4 4.74 7.31 2.14
N PHE A 5 3.88 7.99 1.37
CA PHE A 5 2.83 7.35 0.58
C PHE A 5 2.93 7.74 -0.91
N MET A 6 2.78 6.76 -1.78
CA MET A 6 2.85 6.93 -3.24
C MET A 6 1.72 6.18 -3.92
N THR A 7 1.06 6.82 -4.88
CA THR A 7 0.05 6.18 -5.73
C THR A 7 -0.03 6.85 -7.10
N THR A 8 -0.61 6.16 -8.07
CA THR A 8 -0.97 6.71 -9.39
C THR A 8 -2.48 6.72 -9.60
N LYS A 9 -3.22 5.93 -8.82
CA LYS A 9 -4.60 5.56 -9.11
C LYS A 9 -5.60 6.73 -9.04
N LEU A 10 -5.35 7.71 -8.18
CA LEU A 10 -6.29 8.82 -7.95
C LEU A 10 -6.41 9.77 -9.14
N ALA A 11 -5.42 9.79 -10.04
CA ALA A 11 -5.52 10.54 -11.29
C ALA A 11 -6.63 10.02 -12.23
N TRP A 12 -7.11 8.80 -12.00
CA TRP A 12 -8.21 8.20 -12.78
C TRP A 12 -9.60 8.61 -12.29
N ASN A 13 -9.72 9.27 -11.15
CA ASN A 13 -11.00 9.78 -10.69
C ASN A 13 -11.61 10.75 -11.71
N GLU A 14 -12.92 10.62 -11.95
CA GLU A 14 -13.66 11.47 -12.87
C GLU A 14 -14.26 12.70 -12.17
N PHE A 15 -14.81 12.50 -10.99
CA PHE A 15 -15.57 13.51 -10.25
C PHE A 15 -14.78 14.09 -9.07
N ASN A 16 -14.12 13.25 -8.28
CA ASN A 16 -13.39 13.68 -7.08
C ASN A 16 -11.87 13.72 -7.35
N LYS A 17 -11.45 14.65 -8.20
CA LYS A 17 -10.03 14.84 -8.49
C LYS A 17 -9.33 15.47 -7.31
N VAL A 18 -8.26 14.82 -6.85
CA VAL A 18 -7.35 15.40 -5.86
C VAL A 18 -6.57 16.53 -6.52
N PRO A 19 -6.62 17.77 -5.98
CA PRO A 19 -6.00 18.93 -6.63
C PRO A 19 -4.50 19.06 -6.36
N TYR A 20 -3.89 18.08 -5.71
CA TYR A 20 -2.50 18.08 -5.30
C TYR A 20 -1.82 16.77 -5.67
N ASP A 21 -0.55 16.82 -6.06
CA ASP A 21 0.30 15.64 -6.26
C ASP A 21 1.34 15.51 -5.12
N THR A 22 1.66 16.62 -4.43
CA THR A 22 2.55 16.64 -3.27
C THR A 22 1.85 17.31 -2.10
N MET A 23 1.69 16.57 -0.99
CA MET A 23 0.91 17.04 0.17
C MET A 23 1.24 16.24 1.42
N ASN A 24 0.85 16.75 2.57
CA ASN A 24 0.66 15.94 3.76
C ASN A 24 -0.74 15.33 3.73
N TRP A 25 -0.84 14.05 4.00
CA TRP A 25 -2.13 13.38 4.18
C TRP A 25 -2.36 13.10 5.65
N GLU A 26 -3.38 13.76 6.21
CA GLU A 26 -3.72 13.69 7.62
C GLU A 26 -4.87 12.71 7.86
N GLY A 27 -4.65 11.79 8.79
CA GLY A 27 -5.66 10.84 9.26
C GLY A 27 -6.61 11.43 10.31
N ILE A 28 -7.59 10.63 10.72
CA ILE A 28 -8.62 11.04 11.71
C ILE A 28 -8.06 11.30 13.11
N ASP A 29 -6.87 10.80 13.40
CA ASP A 29 -6.14 10.96 14.67
C ASP A 29 -5.11 12.09 14.63
N GLY A 30 -5.03 12.82 13.52
CA GLY A 30 -4.07 13.89 13.29
C GLY A 30 -2.68 13.41 12.89
N SER A 31 -2.47 12.09 12.70
CA SER A 31 -1.22 11.58 12.14
C SER A 31 -1.08 11.95 10.68
N GLU A 32 0.11 12.36 10.27
CA GLU A 32 0.40 12.75 8.90
C GLU A 32 1.34 11.77 8.20
N VAL A 33 1.11 11.59 6.90
CA VAL A 33 2.00 10.88 5.99
C VAL A 33 2.33 11.78 4.81
N PHE A 34 3.61 12.00 4.54
CA PHE A 34 4.02 12.79 3.39
C PHE A 34 3.76 12.01 2.09
N THR A 35 3.01 12.62 1.20
CA THR A 35 2.46 11.97 0.00
C THR A 35 2.96 12.62 -1.27
N HIS A 36 3.36 11.81 -2.26
CA HIS A 36 3.59 12.25 -3.63
C HIS A 36 2.93 11.29 -4.61
N MET A 37 2.11 11.84 -5.51
CA MET A 37 1.43 11.09 -6.54
C MET A 37 2.21 11.09 -7.84
N ILE A 38 2.39 9.92 -8.44
CA ILE A 38 2.90 9.82 -9.80
C ILE A 38 1.79 10.30 -10.74
N THR A 39 2.05 11.38 -11.46
CA THR A 39 1.08 11.95 -12.39
C THR A 39 0.86 11.01 -13.58
N THR A 40 -0.38 10.74 -13.92
CA THR A 40 -0.78 9.89 -15.05
C THR A 40 -1.90 10.55 -15.86
N LEU A 41 -2.21 10.03 -17.03
CA LEU A 41 -3.35 10.51 -17.81
C LEU A 41 -4.64 10.31 -17.04
N GLY A 42 -5.44 11.38 -16.95
CA GLY A 42 -6.81 11.30 -16.47
C GLY A 42 -7.74 10.74 -17.55
N VAL A 43 -8.93 10.32 -17.14
CA VAL A 43 -9.99 9.91 -18.04
C VAL A 43 -10.31 11.04 -19.04
N GLY A 44 -10.46 10.68 -20.31
CA GLY A 44 -10.78 11.63 -21.39
C GLY A 44 -9.58 12.39 -21.96
N GLN A 45 -8.37 12.17 -21.49
CA GLN A 45 -7.18 12.72 -22.12
C GLN A 45 -6.77 11.91 -23.37
N PRO A 46 -6.20 12.54 -24.42
CA PRO A 46 -5.85 11.83 -25.65
C PRO A 46 -4.83 10.72 -25.40
N GLU A 47 -5.06 9.54 -25.95
CA GLU A 47 -4.13 8.39 -25.87
C GLU A 47 -2.82 8.63 -26.64
N THR A 48 -2.73 9.69 -27.42
CA THR A 48 -1.54 10.08 -28.18
C THR A 48 -0.38 10.56 -27.30
N SER A 49 -0.63 10.89 -26.05
CA SER A 49 0.40 11.25 -25.09
C SER A 49 0.94 10.00 -24.41
N PHE A 50 2.25 9.77 -24.43
CA PHE A 50 2.85 8.75 -23.60
C PHE A 50 2.50 9.03 -22.14
N PHE A 51 1.84 8.09 -21.50
CA PHE A 51 1.42 8.26 -20.12
C PHE A 51 2.42 7.64 -19.14
N THR A 52 2.52 8.26 -17.99
CA THR A 52 3.16 7.69 -16.83
C THR A 52 2.12 6.95 -15.99
N THR A 53 2.53 5.83 -15.42
CA THR A 53 1.75 5.04 -14.46
C THR A 53 2.75 4.32 -13.56
N TYR A 54 2.34 3.36 -12.76
CA TYR A 54 3.26 2.52 -11.98
C TYR A 54 4.11 1.57 -12.85
N ASN A 55 3.73 1.35 -14.10
CA ASN A 55 4.46 0.58 -15.10
C ASN A 55 4.78 1.42 -16.37
N GLY A 56 5.18 2.66 -16.15
CA GLY A 56 5.39 3.64 -17.22
C GLY A 56 6.49 3.27 -18.21
N MET A 57 6.40 3.85 -19.39
CA MET A 57 7.44 3.80 -20.42
C MET A 57 8.42 4.95 -20.21
N LEU A 58 9.70 4.66 -20.17
CA LEU A 58 10.73 5.68 -20.04
C LEU A 58 11.06 6.28 -21.43
N HIS A 59 10.35 7.35 -21.77
CA HIS A 59 10.45 8.07 -23.03
C HIS A 59 10.39 9.59 -22.77
N PRO A 60 11.02 10.45 -23.60
CA PRO A 60 10.97 11.91 -23.41
C PRO A 60 9.55 12.46 -23.25
N ASP A 61 8.60 12.00 -24.05
CA ASP A 61 7.21 12.47 -23.99
C ASP A 61 6.52 12.06 -22.67
N ALA A 62 6.85 10.90 -22.09
CA ALA A 62 6.33 10.49 -20.79
C ALA A 62 6.84 11.41 -19.68
N ILE A 63 8.10 11.84 -19.76
CA ILE A 63 8.71 12.78 -18.80
C ILE A 63 8.09 14.15 -18.92
N MET A 64 7.96 14.66 -20.15
CA MET A 64 7.33 15.96 -20.40
C MET A 64 5.86 15.93 -19.96
N GLY A 65 5.10 14.91 -20.35
CA GLY A 65 3.70 14.76 -19.95
C GLY A 65 3.52 14.62 -18.44
N GLY A 66 4.41 13.88 -17.78
CA GLY A 66 4.44 13.82 -16.31
C GLY A 66 4.64 15.18 -15.67
N TRP A 67 5.61 15.94 -16.16
CA TRP A 67 5.85 17.30 -15.71
C TRP A 67 4.69 18.25 -16.02
N ASP A 68 4.12 18.18 -17.20
CA ASP A 68 3.01 19.06 -17.62
C ASP A 68 1.77 18.86 -16.71
N ARG A 69 1.51 17.62 -16.33
CA ARG A 69 0.38 17.27 -15.46
C ARG A 69 0.63 17.57 -13.98
N TYR A 70 1.87 17.66 -13.52
CA TYR A 70 2.21 17.91 -12.13
C TYR A 70 1.61 19.24 -11.62
N GLN A 71 0.91 19.19 -10.51
CA GLN A 71 0.08 20.31 -10.01
C GLN A 71 0.82 21.24 -9.06
N ASN A 72 1.78 20.75 -8.27
CA ASN A 72 2.46 21.55 -7.24
C ASN A 72 3.78 22.18 -7.72
N LYS A 73 3.78 22.78 -8.92
CA LYS A 73 4.95 23.44 -9.51
C LYS A 73 5.44 24.67 -8.75
N ASP A 74 4.59 25.21 -7.89
CA ASP A 74 4.87 26.37 -7.05
C ASP A 74 5.76 26.06 -5.85
N ILE A 75 5.84 24.78 -5.45
CA ILE A 75 6.66 24.32 -4.31
C ILE A 75 7.77 23.37 -4.72
N ASN A 76 7.64 22.72 -5.89
CA ASN A 76 8.58 21.71 -6.32
C ASN A 76 8.77 21.72 -7.84
N ASN A 77 9.99 21.39 -8.28
CA ASN A 77 10.38 21.31 -9.69
C ASN A 77 10.88 19.91 -10.10
N ASP A 78 10.57 18.90 -9.31
CA ASP A 78 10.95 17.52 -9.54
C ASP A 78 9.72 16.62 -9.53
N ILE A 79 9.73 15.53 -10.31
CA ILE A 79 8.68 14.51 -10.29
C ILE A 79 9.31 13.12 -10.21
N LEU A 80 8.55 12.18 -9.65
CA LEU A 80 8.89 10.76 -9.66
C LEU A 80 8.16 10.06 -10.81
N ILE A 81 8.90 9.27 -11.58
CA ILE A 81 8.35 8.39 -12.61
C ILE A 81 8.75 6.96 -12.29
N SER A 82 7.77 6.10 -12.04
CA SER A 82 7.95 4.66 -11.96
C SER A 82 7.91 4.08 -13.37
N TYR A 83 8.89 3.28 -13.76
CA TYR A 83 8.96 2.74 -15.11
C TYR A 83 9.37 1.26 -15.15
N GLY A 84 9.02 0.63 -16.24
CA GLY A 84 9.24 -0.79 -16.47
C GLY A 84 7.93 -1.55 -16.63
N TYR A 85 7.95 -2.69 -17.30
CA TYR A 85 6.76 -3.53 -17.43
C TYR A 85 6.39 -4.12 -16.07
N GLY A 86 5.15 -3.87 -15.63
CA GLY A 86 4.52 -4.43 -14.45
C GLY A 86 3.36 -5.37 -14.81
N ASP A 87 2.50 -5.68 -13.82
CA ASP A 87 1.27 -6.49 -13.98
C ASP A 87 1.47 -7.89 -14.59
N GLY A 88 2.64 -8.46 -14.47
CA GLY A 88 2.92 -9.77 -15.04
C GLY A 88 4.36 -10.20 -14.88
N GLY A 89 5.09 -9.61 -13.95
CA GLY A 89 6.45 -10.01 -13.61
C GLY A 89 7.51 -9.49 -14.56
N GLY A 90 7.25 -8.40 -15.27
CA GLY A 90 8.23 -7.68 -16.06
C GLY A 90 9.04 -6.70 -15.25
N GLY A 91 9.80 -5.85 -15.94
CA GLY A 91 10.60 -4.79 -15.33
C GLY A 91 11.17 -3.86 -16.41
N PRO A 92 12.21 -3.07 -16.10
CA PRO A 92 12.87 -2.22 -17.07
C PRO A 92 13.53 -3.05 -18.17
N THR A 93 13.33 -2.64 -19.41
CA THR A 93 14.03 -3.26 -20.55
C THR A 93 15.39 -2.60 -20.76
N ARG A 94 16.29 -3.31 -21.49
CA ARG A 94 17.57 -2.73 -21.92
C ARG A 94 17.36 -1.38 -22.63
N ARG A 95 16.35 -1.30 -23.51
CA ARG A 95 16.03 -0.06 -24.25
C ARG A 95 15.65 1.09 -23.30
N MET A 96 14.83 0.83 -22.27
CA MET A 96 14.48 1.84 -21.27
C MET A 96 15.71 2.34 -20.53
N LEU A 97 16.59 1.44 -20.11
CA LEU A 97 17.83 1.78 -19.40
C LEU A 97 18.81 2.58 -20.31
N GLU A 98 18.94 2.22 -21.57
CA GLU A 98 19.77 2.98 -22.53
C GLU A 98 19.17 4.36 -22.80
N THR A 99 17.85 4.45 -22.91
CA THR A 99 17.14 5.74 -23.05
C THR A 99 17.36 6.63 -21.83
N SER A 100 17.26 6.08 -20.62
CA SER A 100 17.57 6.80 -19.38
C SER A 100 18.97 7.39 -19.40
N LYS A 101 19.99 6.57 -19.71
CA LYS A 101 21.38 7.03 -19.79
C LYS A 101 21.62 8.15 -20.80
N ARG A 102 20.82 8.18 -21.89
CA ARG A 102 20.88 9.27 -22.86
C ARG A 102 20.22 10.54 -22.32
N MET A 103 19.08 10.39 -21.66
CA MET A 103 18.35 11.52 -21.07
C MET A 103 19.07 12.15 -19.88
N GLU A 104 19.84 11.37 -19.11
CA GLU A 104 20.72 11.88 -18.03
C GLU A 104 21.73 12.92 -18.54
N LYS A 105 22.18 12.78 -19.80
CA LYS A 105 23.09 13.76 -20.45
C LYS A 105 22.41 15.09 -20.79
N GLY A 106 21.08 15.12 -20.71
CA GLY A 106 20.25 16.26 -21.07
C GLY A 106 19.81 16.26 -22.52
N ILE A 107 18.55 16.54 -22.75
CA ILE A 107 17.93 16.78 -24.05
C ILE A 107 17.34 18.18 -23.99
N LYS A 108 17.61 19.01 -25.01
CA LYS A 108 17.08 20.37 -25.06
C LYS A 108 15.55 20.37 -24.99
N GLY A 109 14.99 21.06 -24.02
CA GLY A 109 13.54 21.16 -23.82
C GLY A 109 12.91 20.02 -23.02
N VAL A 110 13.70 19.04 -22.54
CA VAL A 110 13.23 17.94 -21.69
C VAL A 110 13.86 18.09 -20.30
N PRO A 111 13.11 17.84 -19.21
CA PRO A 111 13.67 17.81 -17.87
C PRO A 111 14.86 16.84 -17.76
N LYS A 112 15.83 17.15 -16.92
CA LYS A 112 16.93 16.22 -16.63
C LYS A 112 16.38 15.01 -15.88
N VAL A 113 16.89 13.85 -16.22
CA VAL A 113 16.49 12.57 -15.65
C VAL A 113 17.66 11.96 -14.89
N ARG A 114 17.40 11.34 -13.77
CA ARG A 114 18.33 10.45 -13.07
C ARG A 114 17.61 9.25 -12.55
N GLN A 115 18.29 8.12 -12.42
CA GLN A 115 17.76 6.96 -11.74
C GLN A 115 18.03 7.09 -10.22
N ALA A 116 17.02 6.77 -9.42
CA ALA A 116 17.10 6.79 -7.97
C ALA A 116 16.15 5.76 -7.36
N PHE A 117 16.35 5.45 -6.10
CA PHE A 117 15.35 4.76 -5.31
C PHE A 117 14.21 5.73 -4.94
N ALA A 118 12.99 5.20 -4.84
CA ALA A 118 11.83 6.00 -4.42
C ALA A 118 12.10 6.70 -3.07
N ARG A 119 12.69 6.00 -2.10
CA ARG A 119 13.06 6.57 -0.80
C ARG A 119 13.95 7.80 -0.93
N THR A 120 14.98 7.74 -1.77
CA THR A 120 15.89 8.87 -2.00
C THR A 120 15.13 10.09 -2.54
N TYR A 121 14.22 9.86 -3.50
CA TYR A 121 13.38 10.94 -4.03
C TYR A 121 12.49 11.56 -2.95
N PHE A 122 11.84 10.75 -2.12
CA PHE A 122 10.98 11.23 -1.06
C PHE A 122 11.75 12.00 0.02
N ASP A 123 12.92 11.52 0.44
CA ASP A 123 13.76 12.21 1.42
C ASP A 123 14.18 13.59 0.90
N GLU A 124 14.62 13.70 -0.36
CA GLU A 124 15.01 14.97 -0.99
C GLU A 124 13.81 15.91 -1.16
N LEU A 125 12.67 15.39 -1.61
CA LEU A 125 11.45 16.17 -1.80
C LEU A 125 10.93 16.70 -0.46
N HIS A 126 10.86 15.85 0.54
CA HIS A 126 10.39 16.22 1.89
C HIS A 126 11.27 17.31 2.49
N GLU A 127 12.59 17.16 2.47
CA GLU A 127 13.52 18.21 2.93
C GLU A 127 13.33 19.54 2.21
N LYS A 128 13.02 19.50 0.93
CA LYS A 128 12.80 20.69 0.12
C LYS A 128 11.53 21.45 0.45
N VAL A 129 10.45 20.73 0.82
CA VAL A 129 9.11 21.33 0.94
C VAL A 129 8.55 21.37 2.36
N LYS A 130 9.13 20.66 3.33
CA LYS A 130 8.60 20.52 4.71
C LYS A 130 8.31 21.85 5.41
N ASP A 131 9.10 22.88 5.16
CA ASP A 131 8.95 24.20 5.77
C ASP A 131 8.16 25.19 4.89
N SER A 132 7.64 24.71 3.74
CA SER A 132 6.87 25.55 2.83
C SER A 132 5.46 25.78 3.35
N LYS A 133 5.09 27.04 3.55
CA LYS A 133 3.71 27.42 3.90
C LYS A 133 2.68 27.09 2.81
N ARG A 134 3.15 26.69 1.63
CA ARG A 134 2.30 26.30 0.48
C ARG A 134 2.15 24.79 0.35
N LEU A 135 2.85 23.99 1.19
CA LEU A 135 2.62 22.56 1.22
C LEU A 135 1.20 22.31 1.70
N PRO A 136 0.32 21.76 0.87
CA PRO A 136 -1.05 21.52 1.26
C PRO A 136 -1.16 20.31 2.20
N THR A 137 -2.19 20.32 3.05
CA THR A 137 -2.62 19.16 3.83
C THR A 137 -3.98 18.69 3.32
N TRP A 138 -4.09 17.39 3.04
CA TRP A 138 -5.35 16.72 2.71
C TRP A 138 -5.83 15.97 3.94
N ILE A 139 -7.01 16.31 4.44
CA ILE A 139 -7.61 15.69 5.63
C ILE A 139 -8.74 14.75 5.17
N GLY A 140 -8.69 13.52 5.62
CA GLY A 140 -9.70 12.52 5.32
C GLY A 140 -9.31 11.52 4.24
N GLU A 141 -10.29 10.88 3.62
CA GLU A 141 -10.07 9.79 2.68
C GLU A 141 -9.50 10.26 1.34
N LEU A 142 -8.58 9.47 0.79
CA LEU A 142 -8.17 9.52 -0.61
C LEU A 142 -9.04 8.53 -1.40
N TYR A 143 -10.21 8.99 -1.80
CA TYR A 143 -11.25 8.15 -2.39
C TYR A 143 -10.96 7.80 -3.84
N PHE A 144 -10.92 6.50 -4.15
CA PHE A 144 -10.73 5.99 -5.51
C PHE A 144 -12.05 5.50 -6.12
N GLU A 145 -12.58 6.25 -7.07
CA GLU A 145 -13.92 6.04 -7.64
C GLU A 145 -14.08 4.71 -8.37
N PHE A 146 -13.08 4.27 -9.11
CA PHE A 146 -13.17 3.08 -9.94
C PHE A 146 -13.23 1.76 -9.16
N HIS A 147 -12.84 1.76 -7.88
CA HIS A 147 -12.75 0.55 -7.08
C HIS A 147 -13.71 0.53 -5.89
N ARG A 148 -14.84 1.24 -5.97
CA ARG A 148 -15.83 1.35 -4.87
C ARG A 148 -16.32 -0.01 -4.38
N GLY A 149 -16.54 -0.97 -5.28
CA GLY A 149 -16.98 -2.31 -4.93
C GLY A 149 -16.06 -3.03 -3.96
N THR A 150 -14.77 -2.68 -3.91
CA THR A 150 -13.78 -3.30 -3.04
C THR A 150 -14.05 -3.10 -1.56
N TYR A 151 -14.81 -2.09 -1.17
CA TYR A 151 -15.17 -1.84 0.23
C TYR A 151 -16.14 -2.88 0.79
N THR A 152 -17.00 -3.45 -0.06
CA THR A 152 -18.09 -4.33 0.39
C THR A 152 -18.12 -5.70 -0.28
N SER A 153 -17.47 -5.86 -1.44
CA SER A 153 -17.41 -7.15 -2.14
C SER A 153 -16.79 -8.22 -1.27
N MET A 154 -17.40 -9.40 -1.25
CA MET A 154 -16.96 -10.52 -0.41
C MET A 154 -16.80 -10.14 1.07
N ALA A 155 -17.81 -9.52 1.67
CA ALA A 155 -17.80 -9.00 3.04
C ALA A 155 -17.39 -10.06 4.08
N ARG A 156 -17.74 -11.34 3.87
CA ARG A 156 -17.31 -12.46 4.71
C ARG A 156 -15.77 -12.56 4.76
N ASN A 157 -15.09 -12.37 3.64
CA ASN A 157 -13.64 -12.41 3.57
C ASN A 157 -13.00 -11.26 4.37
N LYS A 158 -13.52 -10.04 4.22
CA LYS A 158 -13.10 -8.87 5.00
C LYS A 158 -13.29 -9.08 6.51
N ARG A 159 -14.44 -9.65 6.88
CA ARG A 159 -14.73 -10.00 8.29
C ARG A 159 -13.77 -11.07 8.80
N GLY A 160 -13.47 -12.09 8.00
CA GLY A 160 -12.49 -13.13 8.33
C GLY A 160 -11.12 -12.53 8.59
N ASN A 161 -10.63 -11.68 7.69
CA ASN A 161 -9.36 -10.98 7.86
C ASN A 161 -9.30 -10.21 9.18
N ARG A 162 -10.27 -9.31 9.43
CA ARG A 162 -10.25 -8.50 10.66
C ARG A 162 -10.34 -9.33 11.94
N LYS A 163 -11.15 -10.37 11.95
CA LYS A 163 -11.24 -11.27 13.10
C LYS A 163 -9.96 -12.02 13.35
N SER A 164 -9.28 -12.45 12.28
CA SER A 164 -7.99 -13.13 12.38
C SER A 164 -6.90 -12.20 12.91
N GLU A 165 -6.82 -10.96 12.42
CA GLU A 165 -5.87 -9.96 12.93
C GLU A 165 -6.02 -9.76 14.45
N TYR A 166 -7.25 -9.60 14.95
CA TYR A 166 -7.49 -9.43 16.39
C TYR A 166 -7.12 -10.67 17.18
N ALA A 167 -7.49 -11.87 16.70
CA ALA A 167 -7.14 -13.11 17.37
C ALA A 167 -5.62 -13.33 17.46
N MET A 168 -4.89 -12.94 16.39
CA MET A 168 -3.44 -13.05 16.38
C MET A 168 -2.79 -12.08 17.38
N MET A 169 -3.23 -10.81 17.41
CA MET A 169 -2.73 -9.82 18.38
C MET A 169 -2.97 -10.27 19.82
N GLU A 170 -4.16 -10.80 20.11
CA GLU A 170 -4.51 -11.36 21.41
C GLU A 170 -3.63 -12.55 21.76
N LEU A 171 -3.48 -13.51 20.84
CA LEU A 171 -2.65 -14.70 21.02
C LEU A 171 -1.18 -14.34 21.27
N GLU A 172 -0.60 -13.43 20.51
CA GLU A 172 0.78 -12.97 20.71
C GLU A 172 0.98 -12.36 22.10
N LEU A 173 0.08 -11.45 22.52
CA LEU A 173 0.13 -10.84 23.85
C LEU A 173 0.04 -11.88 24.96
N LEU A 174 -0.96 -12.76 24.91
CA LEU A 174 -1.14 -13.80 25.91
C LEU A 174 0.00 -14.81 25.91
N SER A 175 0.62 -15.08 24.75
CA SER A 175 1.75 -15.99 24.65
C SER A 175 2.99 -15.42 25.35
N VAL A 176 3.29 -14.13 25.15
CA VAL A 176 4.39 -13.45 25.88
C VAL A 176 4.17 -13.49 27.39
N LEU A 177 2.96 -13.21 27.85
CA LEU A 177 2.63 -13.26 29.29
C LEU A 177 2.74 -14.68 29.86
N ALA A 178 2.31 -15.69 29.11
CA ALA A 178 2.29 -17.10 29.55
C ALA A 178 3.68 -17.76 29.55
N GLU A 179 4.71 -17.17 28.89
CA GLU A 179 6.09 -17.67 29.01
C GLU A 179 6.56 -17.70 30.48
N ASN A 180 6.21 -16.69 31.27
CA ASN A 180 6.51 -16.65 32.70
C ASN A 180 5.78 -17.73 33.49
N ALA A 181 4.66 -18.27 32.95
CA ALA A 181 3.93 -19.39 33.51
C ALA A 181 4.35 -20.76 32.92
N GLY A 182 5.49 -20.79 32.20
CA GLY A 182 6.07 -22.03 31.64
C GLY A 182 5.45 -22.52 30.34
N LYS A 183 4.62 -21.71 29.67
CA LYS A 183 4.11 -22.03 28.32
C LYS A 183 5.06 -21.50 27.26
N ALA A 184 5.53 -22.40 26.39
CA ALA A 184 6.38 -21.98 25.25
C ALA A 184 5.61 -21.08 24.28
N TYR A 185 6.31 -20.08 23.70
CA TYR A 185 5.78 -19.22 22.67
C TYR A 185 5.53 -20.02 21.38
N PRO A 186 4.32 -19.98 20.77
CA PRO A 186 3.95 -20.87 19.67
C PRO A 186 4.39 -20.28 18.32
N THR A 187 5.70 -20.16 18.12
CA THR A 187 6.29 -19.47 16.96
C THR A 187 5.84 -20.08 15.62
N GLU A 188 5.80 -21.41 15.53
CA GLU A 188 5.47 -22.10 14.27
C GLU A 188 4.00 -21.87 13.89
N GLU A 189 3.09 -22.01 14.86
CA GLU A 189 1.66 -21.81 14.64
C GLU A 189 1.35 -20.34 14.31
N LEU A 190 1.96 -19.39 15.02
CA LEU A 190 1.82 -17.96 14.75
C LEU A 190 2.31 -17.62 13.34
N ASN A 191 3.51 -18.06 12.95
CA ASN A 191 4.04 -17.79 11.61
C ASN A 191 3.12 -18.37 10.54
N ARG A 192 2.68 -19.62 10.68
CA ARG A 192 1.77 -20.25 9.71
C ARG A 192 0.45 -19.49 9.58
N MET A 193 -0.16 -19.07 10.67
CA MET A 193 -1.40 -18.31 10.64
C MET A 193 -1.19 -16.92 10.02
N TRP A 194 -0.09 -16.23 10.35
CA TRP A 194 0.24 -14.95 9.72
C TRP A 194 0.49 -15.08 8.22
N GLU A 195 1.17 -16.13 7.76
CA GLU A 195 1.37 -16.40 6.32
C GLU A 195 0.03 -16.54 5.58
N MET A 196 -0.94 -17.25 6.16
CA MET A 196 -2.29 -17.38 5.59
C MET A 196 -3.02 -16.02 5.57
N ILE A 197 -2.96 -15.25 6.66
CA ILE A 197 -3.60 -13.94 6.74
C ILE A 197 -3.00 -12.99 5.71
N LEU A 198 -1.68 -12.90 5.63
CA LEU A 198 -0.97 -12.00 4.71
C LEU A 198 -1.19 -12.40 3.25
N THR A 199 -1.25 -13.69 2.95
CA THR A 199 -1.63 -14.18 1.61
C THR A 199 -3.05 -13.74 1.24
N ASN A 200 -4.00 -13.85 2.19
CA ASN A 200 -5.39 -13.45 1.98
C ASN A 200 -5.60 -11.92 1.94
N GLN A 201 -4.61 -11.14 2.33
CA GLN A 201 -4.59 -9.68 2.17
C GLN A 201 -4.12 -9.23 0.78
N PHE A 202 -3.78 -10.17 -0.11
CA PHE A 202 -3.41 -9.85 -1.48
C PHE A 202 -4.48 -8.97 -2.15
N HIS A 203 -4.02 -8.03 -3.00
CA HIS A 203 -4.84 -6.95 -3.54
C HIS A 203 -6.01 -7.39 -4.43
N ASP A 204 -6.09 -8.66 -4.83
CA ASP A 204 -7.23 -9.25 -5.54
C ASP A 204 -8.04 -10.23 -4.68
N ILE A 205 -7.57 -10.60 -3.50
CA ILE A 205 -8.29 -11.48 -2.57
C ILE A 205 -9.11 -10.66 -1.57
N LEU A 206 -8.46 -9.79 -0.78
CA LEU A 206 -9.14 -8.97 0.22
C LEU A 206 -10.21 -8.03 -0.39
N PRO A 207 -9.99 -7.40 -1.55
CA PRO A 207 -11.00 -6.55 -2.20
C PRO A 207 -12.23 -7.30 -2.73
N GLY A 208 -12.14 -8.59 -2.96
CA GLY A 208 -13.27 -9.37 -3.44
C GLY A 208 -13.31 -9.60 -4.95
N SER A 209 -12.19 -9.40 -5.66
CA SER A 209 -12.08 -9.46 -7.12
C SER A 209 -11.45 -10.75 -7.67
N SER A 210 -11.17 -11.73 -6.81
CA SER A 210 -10.66 -13.06 -7.21
C SER A 210 -11.77 -13.99 -7.73
N ILE A 211 -11.37 -15.14 -8.24
CA ILE A 211 -12.27 -16.20 -8.68
C ILE A 211 -12.90 -16.93 -7.48
N HIS A 212 -13.99 -17.66 -7.76
CA HIS A 212 -14.76 -18.36 -6.71
C HIS A 212 -13.92 -19.32 -5.88
N GLU A 213 -13.05 -20.08 -6.50
CA GLU A 213 -12.19 -21.10 -5.87
C GLU A 213 -11.28 -20.49 -4.79
N VAL A 214 -10.80 -19.28 -5.01
CA VAL A 214 -9.99 -18.55 -4.01
C VAL A 214 -10.83 -18.29 -2.76
N TYR A 215 -12.09 -17.90 -2.89
CA TYR A 215 -12.95 -17.65 -1.72
C TYR A 215 -13.42 -18.91 -1.00
N GLU A 216 -13.48 -20.04 -1.67
CA GLU A 216 -13.65 -21.32 -1.00
C GLU A 216 -12.38 -21.73 -0.21
N GLN A 217 -11.21 -21.38 -0.70
CA GLN A 217 -9.94 -21.59 0.02
C GLN A 217 -9.84 -20.66 1.24
N THR A 218 -10.06 -19.35 1.07
CA THR A 218 -9.99 -18.38 2.18
C THR A 218 -10.96 -18.72 3.30
N LYS A 219 -12.13 -19.27 2.98
CA LYS A 219 -13.11 -19.71 3.98
C LYS A 219 -12.55 -20.80 4.86
N LYS A 220 -11.83 -21.78 4.29
CA LYS A 220 -11.19 -22.87 5.05
C LYS A 220 -10.06 -22.32 5.92
N GLU A 221 -9.22 -21.47 5.35
CA GLU A 221 -8.08 -20.86 6.05
C GLU A 221 -8.50 -19.98 7.22
N TYR A 222 -9.52 -19.13 7.06
CA TYR A 222 -10.03 -18.33 8.17
C TYR A 222 -10.72 -19.19 9.25
N ALA A 223 -11.34 -20.32 8.89
CA ALA A 223 -11.87 -21.25 9.87
C ALA A 223 -10.74 -21.93 10.65
N GLU A 224 -9.68 -22.38 9.99
CA GLU A 224 -8.50 -22.96 10.61
C GLU A 224 -7.80 -21.98 11.57
N ILE A 225 -7.62 -20.72 11.14
CA ILE A 225 -7.05 -19.67 11.99
C ILE A 225 -7.90 -19.46 13.23
N ALA A 226 -9.22 -19.36 13.07
CA ALA A 226 -10.15 -19.15 14.19
C ALA A 226 -10.11 -20.30 15.19
N GLU A 227 -10.09 -21.56 14.74
CA GLU A 227 -10.02 -22.74 15.59
C GLU A 227 -8.68 -22.83 16.32
N THR A 228 -7.57 -22.69 15.58
CA THR A 228 -6.23 -22.79 16.15
C THR A 228 -5.94 -21.67 17.13
N SER A 229 -6.29 -20.42 16.79
CA SER A 229 -6.08 -19.29 17.69
C SER A 229 -6.93 -19.41 18.96
N ALA A 230 -8.19 -19.80 18.85
CA ALA A 230 -9.06 -19.97 20.02
C ALA A 230 -8.54 -21.05 20.98
N LYS A 231 -8.07 -22.19 20.46
CA LYS A 231 -7.43 -23.23 21.25
C LYS A 231 -6.19 -22.71 21.98
N LEU A 232 -5.28 -22.07 21.24
CA LEU A 232 -4.04 -21.57 21.82
C LEU A 232 -4.28 -20.44 22.85
N ILE A 233 -5.24 -19.55 22.61
CA ILE A 233 -5.66 -18.52 23.57
C ILE A 233 -6.18 -19.16 24.84
N GLY A 234 -7.07 -20.16 24.72
CA GLY A 234 -7.61 -20.90 25.87
C GLY A 234 -6.51 -21.52 26.74
N GLU A 235 -5.54 -22.21 26.13
CA GLU A 235 -4.40 -22.80 26.84
C GLU A 235 -3.53 -21.76 27.59
N ARG A 236 -3.37 -20.55 27.05
CA ARG A 236 -2.61 -19.46 27.68
C ARG A 236 -3.40 -18.84 28.83
N MET A 237 -4.70 -18.64 28.61
CA MET A 237 -5.59 -18.15 29.67
C MET A 237 -5.64 -19.11 30.89
N GLU A 238 -5.72 -20.42 30.64
CA GLU A 238 -5.65 -21.43 31.71
C GLU A 238 -4.32 -21.36 32.45
N ALA A 239 -3.20 -21.19 31.76
CA ALA A 239 -1.88 -21.08 32.39
C ALA A 239 -1.73 -19.82 33.25
N LEU A 240 -2.35 -18.71 32.83
CA LEU A 240 -2.28 -17.43 33.53
C LEU A 240 -3.24 -17.32 34.71
N CYS A 241 -4.45 -17.84 34.55
CA CYS A 241 -5.54 -17.67 35.53
C CYS A 241 -5.74 -18.89 36.45
N GLY A 242 -5.12 -20.02 36.11
CA GLY A 242 -5.42 -21.31 36.72
C GLY A 242 -6.75 -21.89 36.19
N THR A 243 -6.91 -23.20 36.31
CA THR A 243 -8.21 -23.83 36.09
C THR A 243 -9.16 -23.42 37.19
N LYS A 244 -10.39 -23.01 36.87
CA LYS A 244 -11.46 -22.92 37.89
C LYS A 244 -11.62 -24.28 38.51
N ASP A 245 -11.33 -24.39 39.78
CA ASP A 245 -11.74 -25.57 40.57
C ASP A 245 -13.27 -25.64 40.51
N GLU A 246 -13.82 -26.61 39.80
CA GLU A 246 -15.27 -26.89 39.76
C GLU A 246 -15.72 -27.61 41.06
N SER A 247 -15.06 -27.34 42.16
CA SER A 247 -15.44 -27.88 43.48
C SER A 247 -16.00 -26.76 44.37
N VAL A 248 -17.23 -26.34 44.10
CA VAL A 248 -18.16 -25.86 45.14
C VAL A 248 -19.55 -26.37 44.79
#